data_dd1729f68a84e9dc44ebcc5e8251b249
#
_entry.id   dd1729f68a84e9dc44ebcc5e8251b249
#
_cell.length_a   1.000
_cell.length_b   1.000
_cell.length_c   1.000
_cell.angle_alpha   90.00
_cell.angle_beta   90.00
_cell.angle_gamma   90.00
#
_symmetry.space_group_name_H-M   'P 1'
#
loop_
_entity.id
_entity.type
_entity.pdbx_description
1 polymer ?
#
loop_
_entity_poly.entity_id
_entity_poly.type
_entity_poly.pdbx_seq_one_letter_code
_entity_poly.pdbx_strand_id
1 'polypeptide(L)'
;MRRQPPFTAVALLVLVLPVAAADPPEAEQARAVAGQVLERTKAVLQSALRDGQPAAALRVCASVAQGIAREHEQQGWRVRRVSDRVRNPADTPDAYEREVLRTWQEEKSAGRLAPTTERQEIVTEGGQSALRYMRPILIAAPVCLQCHGEPAKLGPGVAEALRELYPGDQATGYSLGDLRGAISVRIPLGASR
;
A
#
# COMPACT_ATOMS: atom_id res chain seq x y z
N MET A 1 46.11 -64.77 16.36
CA MET A 1 45.99 -63.34 15.99
C MET A 1 44.64 -63.11 15.35
N ARG A 2 43.66 -62.57 16.05
CA ARG A 2 42.32 -62.22 15.51
C ARG A 2 42.37 -60.75 15.06
N ARG A 3 42.16 -60.47 13.77
CA ARG A 3 42.04 -59.14 13.20
C ARG A 3 40.60 -58.64 13.44
N GLN A 4 40.46 -57.53 14.14
CA GLN A 4 39.17 -56.82 14.26
C GLN A 4 38.91 -56.00 12.97
N PRO A 5 37.65 -55.96 12.48
CA PRO A 5 37.29 -55.14 11.35
C PRO A 5 37.21 -53.67 11.76
N PRO A 6 37.46 -52.72 10.83
CA PRO A 6 37.34 -51.29 11.12
C PRO A 6 35.88 -50.86 11.25
N PHE A 7 35.55 -50.16 12.34
CA PHE A 7 34.26 -49.50 12.51
C PHE A 7 34.19 -48.26 11.59
N THR A 8 33.35 -48.34 10.57
CA THR A 8 33.04 -47.18 9.72
C THR A 8 32.00 -46.36 10.43
N ALA A 9 32.38 -45.20 10.98
CA ALA A 9 31.45 -44.23 11.55
C ALA A 9 30.66 -43.54 10.42
N VAL A 10 29.37 -43.81 10.32
CA VAL A 10 28.47 -43.08 9.42
C VAL A 10 28.06 -41.80 10.13
N ALA A 11 28.61 -40.66 9.65
CA ALA A 11 28.18 -39.34 10.12
C ALA A 11 26.80 -39.01 9.54
N LEU A 12 25.79 -38.99 10.37
CA LEU A 12 24.43 -38.57 9.99
C LEU A 12 24.43 -37.02 9.88
N LEU A 13 24.44 -36.49 8.66
CA LEU A 13 24.30 -35.06 8.41
C LEU A 13 22.83 -34.66 8.61
N VAL A 14 22.51 -34.07 9.76
CA VAL A 14 21.17 -33.52 10.02
C VAL A 14 21.04 -32.20 9.25
N LEU A 15 20.28 -32.22 8.17
CA LEU A 15 19.94 -31.03 7.37
C LEU A 15 18.86 -30.24 8.14
N VAL A 16 19.26 -29.21 8.87
CA VAL A 16 18.32 -28.27 9.51
C VAL A 16 17.81 -27.32 8.42
N LEU A 17 16.61 -27.58 7.90
CA LEU A 17 15.93 -26.64 7.03
C LEU A 17 15.47 -25.43 7.84
N PRO A 18 15.70 -24.18 7.38
CA PRO A 18 15.14 -23.01 8.04
C PRO A 18 13.62 -23.07 7.97
N VAL A 19 12.95 -23.16 9.11
CA VAL A 19 11.51 -22.93 9.20
C VAL A 19 11.30 -21.45 8.95
N ALA A 20 10.64 -21.10 7.84
CA ALA A 20 10.18 -19.73 7.62
C ALA A 20 9.25 -19.37 8.77
N ALA A 21 9.58 -18.32 9.52
CA ALA A 21 8.70 -17.80 10.57
C ALA A 21 7.37 -17.39 9.91
N ALA A 22 6.25 -17.86 10.47
CA ALA A 22 4.94 -17.42 10.01
C ALA A 22 4.79 -15.92 10.23
N ASP A 23 4.09 -15.26 9.31
CA ASP A 23 3.75 -13.84 9.47
C ASP A 23 3.04 -13.61 10.81
N PRO A 24 3.31 -12.51 11.51
CA PRO A 24 2.59 -12.19 12.74
C PRO A 24 1.10 -11.98 12.41
N PRO A 25 0.17 -12.33 13.33
CA PRO A 25 -1.27 -12.21 13.09
C PRO A 25 -1.71 -10.79 12.73
N GLU A 26 -0.99 -9.78 13.20
CA GLU A 26 -1.20 -8.38 12.85
C GLU A 26 -0.94 -8.09 11.36
N ALA A 27 -0.05 -8.84 10.71
CA ALA A 27 0.22 -8.69 9.29
C ALA A 27 -0.97 -9.16 8.44
N GLU A 28 -1.62 -10.25 8.81
CA GLU A 28 -2.84 -10.72 8.15
C GLU A 28 -3.98 -9.70 8.31
N GLN A 29 -4.15 -9.16 9.51
CA GLN A 29 -5.13 -8.11 9.79
C GLN A 29 -4.85 -6.85 8.97
N ALA A 30 -3.60 -6.39 8.90
CA ALA A 30 -3.20 -5.23 8.09
C ALA A 30 -3.47 -5.45 6.60
N ARG A 31 -3.18 -6.65 6.09
CA ARG A 31 -3.47 -7.07 4.70
C ARG A 31 -4.97 -7.01 4.40
N ALA A 32 -5.78 -7.55 5.31
CA ALA A 32 -7.24 -7.53 5.16
C ALA A 32 -7.78 -6.10 5.13
N VAL A 33 -7.36 -5.24 6.06
CA VAL A 33 -7.78 -3.83 6.12
C VAL A 33 -7.34 -3.07 4.88
N ALA A 34 -6.10 -3.23 4.42
CA ALA A 34 -5.61 -2.57 3.20
C ALA A 34 -6.44 -3.00 1.97
N GLY A 35 -6.81 -4.27 1.87
CA GLY A 35 -7.70 -4.78 0.84
C GLY A 35 -9.10 -4.13 0.90
N GLN A 36 -9.71 -4.08 2.07
CA GLN A 36 -11.04 -3.46 2.27
C GLN A 36 -11.05 -1.98 1.91
N VAL A 37 -10.04 -1.21 2.33
CA VAL A 37 -9.91 0.22 1.99
C VAL A 37 -9.82 0.41 0.49
N LEU A 38 -9.00 -0.40 -0.20
CA LEU A 38 -8.84 -0.33 -1.65
C LEU A 38 -10.15 -0.65 -2.39
N GLU A 39 -10.83 -1.73 -2.02
CA GLU A 39 -12.06 -2.15 -2.68
C GLU A 39 -13.21 -1.17 -2.42
N ARG A 40 -13.37 -0.66 -1.19
CA ARG A 40 -14.38 0.37 -0.89
C ARG A 40 -14.11 1.67 -1.66
N THR A 41 -12.84 2.09 -1.77
CA THR A 41 -12.48 3.29 -2.55
C THR A 41 -12.84 3.10 -4.03
N LYS A 42 -12.56 1.93 -4.60
CA LYS A 42 -12.96 1.60 -5.98
C LYS A 42 -14.49 1.59 -6.15
N ALA A 43 -15.21 0.97 -5.22
CA ALA A 43 -16.66 0.89 -5.28
C ALA A 43 -17.33 2.27 -5.24
N VAL A 44 -16.86 3.18 -4.37
CA VAL A 44 -17.32 4.56 -4.30
C VAL A 44 -17.04 5.30 -5.62
N LEU A 45 -15.83 5.19 -6.17
CA LEU A 45 -15.48 5.79 -7.46
C LEU A 45 -16.38 5.27 -8.58
N GLN A 46 -16.57 3.96 -8.68
CA GLN A 46 -17.40 3.35 -9.71
C GLN A 46 -18.87 3.77 -9.60
N SER A 47 -19.41 3.87 -8.38
CA SER A 47 -20.77 4.37 -8.18
C SER A 47 -20.89 5.83 -8.61
N ALA A 48 -20.00 6.69 -8.15
CA ALA A 48 -20.02 8.11 -8.47
C ALA A 48 -19.87 8.37 -10.00
N LEU A 49 -19.13 7.52 -10.70
CA LEU A 49 -18.99 7.61 -12.17
C LEU A 49 -20.23 7.09 -12.94
N ARG A 50 -20.99 6.13 -12.37
CA ARG A 50 -22.28 5.72 -12.96
C ARG A 50 -23.34 6.80 -12.82
N ASP A 51 -23.31 7.52 -11.69
CA ASP A 51 -24.34 8.48 -11.32
C ASP A 51 -24.04 9.89 -11.87
N GLY A 52 -22.82 10.15 -12.37
CA GLY A 52 -22.43 11.50 -12.78
C GLY A 52 -21.18 11.57 -13.65
N GLN A 53 -20.79 12.82 -13.90
CA GLN A 53 -19.57 13.14 -14.66
C GLN A 53 -18.31 12.97 -13.82
N PRO A 54 -17.12 12.80 -14.42
CA PRO A 54 -15.84 12.61 -13.71
C PRO A 54 -15.56 13.70 -12.66
N ALA A 55 -15.92 14.95 -12.90
CA ALA A 55 -15.79 16.04 -11.93
C ALA A 55 -16.66 15.82 -10.68
N ALA A 56 -17.89 15.32 -10.83
CA ALA A 56 -18.77 14.99 -9.70
C ALA A 56 -18.21 13.82 -8.91
N ALA A 57 -17.72 12.78 -9.60
CA ALA A 57 -17.05 11.64 -8.96
C ALA A 57 -15.79 12.08 -8.17
N LEU A 58 -14.99 13.02 -8.70
CA LEU A 58 -13.85 13.58 -7.97
C LEU A 58 -14.28 14.26 -6.66
N ARG A 59 -15.37 15.04 -6.66
CA ARG A 59 -15.91 15.69 -5.45
C ARG A 59 -16.37 14.67 -4.40
N VAL A 60 -17.07 13.62 -4.82
CA VAL A 60 -17.48 12.52 -3.94
C VAL A 60 -16.24 11.83 -3.35
N CYS A 61 -15.27 11.49 -4.17
CA CYS A 61 -14.02 10.89 -3.68
C CYS A 61 -13.28 11.81 -2.69
N ALA A 62 -13.25 13.12 -2.95
CA ALA A 62 -12.62 14.09 -2.05
C ALA A 62 -13.25 14.10 -0.66
N SER A 63 -14.59 13.95 -0.59
CA SER A 63 -15.32 13.98 0.69
C SER A 63 -15.25 12.68 1.49
N VAL A 64 -15.19 11.51 0.82
CA VAL A 64 -15.32 10.21 1.51
C VAL A 64 -14.02 9.43 1.64
N ALA A 65 -13.05 9.65 0.76
CA ALA A 65 -11.89 8.77 0.66
C ALA A 65 -11.03 8.73 1.93
N GLN A 66 -10.93 9.83 2.66
CA GLN A 66 -10.24 9.88 3.95
C GLN A 66 -11.04 9.20 5.07
N GLY A 67 -12.37 9.26 5.00
CA GLY A 67 -13.26 8.59 5.94
C GLY A 67 -13.11 7.08 5.87
N ILE A 68 -13.06 6.50 4.65
CA ILE A 68 -12.93 5.06 4.44
C ILE A 68 -11.70 4.48 5.17
N ALA A 69 -10.56 5.15 5.11
CA ALA A 69 -9.36 4.69 5.80
C ALA A 69 -9.53 4.80 7.32
N ARG A 70 -10.03 5.95 7.83
CA ARG A 70 -10.21 6.20 9.26
C ARG A 70 -11.22 5.27 9.94
N GLU A 71 -12.22 4.76 9.22
CA GLU A 71 -13.17 3.78 9.76
C GLU A 71 -12.51 2.49 10.27
N HIS A 72 -11.29 2.20 9.81
CA HIS A 72 -10.50 1.05 10.24
C HIS A 72 -9.52 1.38 11.37
N GLU A 73 -9.43 2.64 11.79
CA GLU A 73 -8.59 3.03 12.92
C GLU A 73 -9.21 2.57 14.23
N GLN A 74 -8.52 1.70 14.95
CA GLN A 74 -8.93 1.16 16.24
C GLN A 74 -7.71 0.93 17.13
N GLN A 75 -7.85 1.06 18.43
CA GLN A 75 -6.79 0.72 19.40
C GLN A 75 -5.40 1.29 19.05
N GLY A 76 -5.37 2.52 18.51
CA GLY A 76 -4.13 3.19 18.10
C GLY A 76 -3.62 2.81 16.70
N TRP A 77 -4.39 2.04 15.94
CA TRP A 77 -4.09 1.80 14.52
C TRP A 77 -4.14 3.11 13.73
N ARG A 78 -3.30 3.19 12.71
CA ARG A 78 -3.40 4.25 11.70
C ARG A 78 -3.52 3.62 10.34
N VAL A 79 -4.56 4.01 9.61
CA VAL A 79 -4.85 3.52 8.26
C VAL A 79 -4.98 4.73 7.34
N ARG A 80 -4.17 4.78 6.29
CA ARG A 80 -4.14 5.96 5.41
C ARG A 80 -3.74 5.58 3.99
N ARG A 81 -4.07 6.45 3.07
CA ARG A 81 -3.49 6.44 1.73
C ARG A 81 -2.31 7.39 1.73
N VAL A 82 -1.27 7.06 0.99
CA VAL A 82 -0.08 7.89 0.87
C VAL A 82 0.41 7.93 -0.56
N SER A 83 1.09 9.01 -0.94
CA SER A 83 1.64 9.18 -2.29
C SER A 83 2.74 10.23 -2.30
N ASP A 84 3.78 10.01 -3.12
CA ASP A 84 4.81 11.02 -3.37
C ASP A 84 4.28 12.17 -4.24
N ARG A 85 3.37 11.87 -5.18
CA ARG A 85 2.66 12.89 -5.96
C ARG A 85 1.32 13.19 -5.29
N VAL A 86 1.38 14.10 -4.32
CA VAL A 86 0.30 14.38 -3.39
C VAL A 86 -0.84 15.14 -4.08
N ARG A 87 -2.08 14.65 -3.91
CA ARG A 87 -3.30 15.40 -4.23
C ARG A 87 -3.89 16.02 -2.98
N ASN A 88 -4.20 15.20 -1.99
CA ASN A 88 -4.66 15.66 -0.70
C ASN A 88 -3.43 15.77 0.25
N PRO A 89 -3.18 16.93 0.88
CA PRO A 89 -2.06 17.08 1.82
C PRO A 89 -2.02 16.03 2.94
N ALA A 90 -3.19 15.50 3.34
CA ALA A 90 -3.27 14.41 4.31
C ALA A 90 -2.65 13.08 3.83
N ASP A 91 -2.41 12.93 2.53
CA ASP A 91 -1.77 11.75 1.93
C ASP A 91 -0.22 11.88 1.85
N THR A 92 0.36 12.93 2.43
CA THR A 92 1.82 13.12 2.48
C THR A 92 2.48 11.99 3.25
N PRO A 93 3.44 11.25 2.65
CA PRO A 93 4.06 10.10 3.29
C PRO A 93 5.02 10.51 4.41
N ASP A 94 5.10 9.70 5.47
CA ASP A 94 6.17 9.79 6.47
C ASP A 94 7.51 9.26 5.92
N ALA A 95 8.55 9.23 6.74
CA ALA A 95 9.89 8.79 6.30
C ALA A 95 9.91 7.32 5.84
N TYR A 96 9.25 6.43 6.60
CA TYR A 96 9.12 5.01 6.25
C TYR A 96 8.33 4.82 4.95
N GLU A 97 7.17 5.45 4.85
CA GLU A 97 6.29 5.35 3.68
C GLU A 97 6.97 5.87 2.41
N ARG A 98 7.73 6.96 2.52
CA ARG A 98 8.50 7.54 1.40
C ARG A 98 9.57 6.57 0.90
N GLU A 99 10.29 5.92 1.81
CA GLU A 99 11.32 4.95 1.44
C GLU A 99 10.72 3.74 0.72
N VAL A 100 9.57 3.21 1.19
CA VAL A 100 8.87 2.12 0.52
C VAL A 100 8.37 2.54 -0.86
N LEU A 101 7.78 3.74 -0.99
CA LEU A 101 7.31 4.26 -2.28
C LEU A 101 8.47 4.43 -3.27
N ARG A 102 9.63 4.93 -2.81
CA ARG A 102 10.85 5.06 -3.63
C ARG A 102 11.31 3.69 -4.13
N THR A 103 11.41 2.70 -3.25
CA THR A 103 11.79 1.32 -3.62
C THR A 103 10.82 0.74 -4.65
N TRP A 104 9.52 0.92 -4.46
CA TRP A 104 8.52 0.45 -5.41
C TRP A 104 8.55 1.19 -6.74
N GLN A 105 8.94 2.45 -6.76
CA GLN A 105 9.14 3.18 -8.03
C GLN A 105 10.32 2.60 -8.83
N GLU A 106 11.39 2.18 -8.14
CA GLU A 106 12.53 1.47 -8.76
C GLU A 106 12.11 0.09 -9.27
N GLU A 107 11.36 -0.67 -8.47
CA GLU A 107 10.81 -1.98 -8.88
C GLU A 107 9.88 -1.86 -10.08
N LYS A 108 9.02 -0.84 -10.10
CA LYS A 108 8.15 -0.53 -11.23
C LYS A 108 8.96 -0.24 -12.48
N SER A 109 9.99 0.58 -12.37
CA SER A 109 10.87 0.91 -13.51
C SER A 109 11.61 -0.30 -14.05
N ALA A 110 11.87 -1.28 -13.20
CA ALA A 110 12.47 -2.57 -13.55
C ALA A 110 11.43 -3.66 -13.94
N GLY A 111 10.14 -3.32 -14.02
CA GLY A 111 9.06 -4.25 -14.40
C GLY A 111 8.75 -5.33 -13.35
N ARG A 112 9.13 -5.13 -12.09
CA ARG A 112 8.95 -6.13 -11.02
C ARG A 112 7.81 -5.83 -10.04
N LEU A 113 7.29 -4.60 -10.04
CA LEU A 113 6.19 -4.24 -9.14
C LEU A 113 4.88 -4.86 -9.60
N ALA A 114 4.26 -5.66 -8.75
CA ALA A 114 2.96 -6.28 -8.99
C ALA A 114 1.85 -5.65 -8.10
N PRO A 115 0.57 -5.73 -8.50
CA PRO A 115 -0.56 -5.30 -7.65
C PRO A 115 -0.67 -6.06 -6.33
N THR A 116 -0.05 -7.24 -6.25
CA THR A 116 0.00 -8.11 -5.07
C THR A 116 1.25 -7.89 -4.23
N THR A 117 2.15 -6.99 -4.64
CA THR A 117 3.33 -6.64 -3.85
C THR A 117 2.90 -6.08 -2.49
N GLU A 118 3.62 -6.48 -1.46
CA GLU A 118 3.40 -6.03 -0.08
C GLU A 118 4.74 -5.72 0.57
N ARG A 119 4.74 -4.78 1.50
CA ARG A 119 5.85 -4.53 2.42
C ARG A 119 5.33 -4.61 3.83
N GLN A 120 5.96 -5.45 4.65
CA GLN A 120 5.67 -5.50 6.09
C GLN A 120 6.98 -5.51 6.87
N GLU A 121 6.98 -4.82 8.01
CA GLU A 121 8.15 -4.70 8.85
C GLU A 121 7.74 -4.33 10.28
N ILE A 122 8.39 -4.93 11.28
CA ILE A 122 8.26 -4.48 12.66
C ILE A 122 9.33 -3.43 12.89
N VAL A 123 8.91 -2.22 13.25
CA VAL A 123 9.79 -1.07 13.51
C VAL A 123 9.65 -0.62 14.97
N THR A 124 10.68 0.04 15.48
CA THR A 124 10.61 0.73 16.78
C THR A 124 10.53 2.23 16.55
N GLU A 125 9.42 2.83 16.95
CA GLU A 125 9.13 4.26 16.80
C GLU A 125 8.82 4.85 18.18
N GLY A 126 9.58 5.86 18.62
CA GLY A 126 9.36 6.48 19.93
C GLY A 126 9.44 5.49 21.12
N GLY A 127 10.25 4.45 21.01
CA GLY A 127 10.39 3.40 22.04
C GLY A 127 9.28 2.35 22.07
N GLN A 128 8.35 2.39 21.09
CA GLN A 128 7.27 1.42 20.94
C GLN A 128 7.44 0.63 19.65
N SER A 129 7.20 -0.68 19.72
CA SER A 129 7.17 -1.52 18.52
C SER A 129 5.86 -1.35 17.78
N ALA A 130 5.93 -1.30 16.46
CA ALA A 130 4.76 -1.27 15.59
C ALA A 130 5.00 -2.13 14.34
N LEU A 131 3.96 -2.80 13.88
CA LEU A 131 3.93 -3.36 12.53
C LEU A 131 3.62 -2.22 11.55
N ARG A 132 4.45 -2.07 10.55
CA ARG A 132 4.20 -1.25 9.36
C ARG A 132 3.88 -2.17 8.20
N TYR A 133 2.75 -1.93 7.55
CA TYR A 133 2.32 -2.67 6.37
C TYR A 133 1.95 -1.69 5.26
N MET A 134 2.40 -1.98 4.05
CA MET A 134 2.02 -1.19 2.87
C MET A 134 1.67 -2.09 1.70
N ARG A 135 0.71 -1.61 0.88
CA ARG A 135 0.28 -2.23 -0.37
C ARG A 135 0.17 -1.17 -1.46
N PRO A 136 0.74 -1.38 -2.69
CA PRO A 136 0.72 -0.38 -3.74
C PRO A 136 -0.68 -0.16 -4.31
N ILE A 137 -0.94 1.09 -4.73
CA ILE A 137 -2.07 1.49 -5.55
C ILE A 137 -1.52 1.81 -6.93
N LEU A 138 -1.92 1.04 -7.93
CA LEU A 138 -1.53 1.25 -9.32
C LEU A 138 -2.66 1.92 -10.11
N ILE A 139 -2.28 2.63 -11.17
CA ILE A 139 -3.22 3.06 -12.22
C ILE A 139 -3.63 1.81 -13.02
N ALA A 140 -4.63 1.10 -12.54
CA ALA A 140 -4.97 -0.24 -13.00
C ALA A 140 -5.92 -0.28 -14.20
N ALA A 141 -6.59 0.83 -14.53
CA ALA A 141 -7.60 0.87 -15.58
C ALA A 141 -7.68 2.26 -16.25
N PRO A 142 -8.15 2.34 -17.51
CA PRO A 142 -8.30 3.62 -18.22
C PRO A 142 -9.14 4.65 -17.47
N VAL A 143 -10.13 4.22 -16.71
CA VAL A 143 -10.97 5.10 -15.91
C VAL A 143 -10.18 5.92 -14.88
N CYS A 144 -9.07 5.41 -14.36
CA CYS A 144 -8.19 6.13 -13.44
C CYS A 144 -7.58 7.38 -14.09
N LEU A 145 -7.32 7.30 -15.40
CA LEU A 145 -6.70 8.38 -16.17
C LEU A 145 -7.63 9.58 -16.38
N GLN A 146 -8.94 9.43 -16.16
CA GLN A 146 -9.87 10.56 -16.22
C GLN A 146 -9.55 11.63 -15.16
N CYS A 147 -8.94 11.21 -14.02
CA CYS A 147 -8.56 12.12 -12.94
C CYS A 147 -7.04 12.15 -12.67
N HIS A 148 -6.30 11.19 -13.22
CA HIS A 148 -4.86 11.02 -12.95
C HIS A 148 -4.00 11.04 -14.21
N GLY A 149 -4.60 11.04 -15.40
CA GLY A 149 -3.91 11.05 -16.67
C GLY A 149 -3.23 12.37 -17.02
N GLU A 150 -2.81 12.47 -18.26
CA GLU A 150 -2.21 13.69 -18.81
C GLU A 150 -3.14 14.90 -18.61
N PRO A 151 -2.65 16.05 -18.12
CA PRO A 151 -3.50 17.20 -17.80
C PRO A 151 -4.41 17.67 -18.94
N ALA A 152 -3.96 17.56 -20.18
CA ALA A 152 -4.74 17.94 -21.38
C ALA A 152 -5.85 16.91 -21.73
N LYS A 153 -5.83 15.71 -21.12
CA LYS A 153 -6.74 14.59 -21.42
C LYS A 153 -7.60 14.17 -20.24
N LEU A 154 -7.67 14.99 -19.21
CA LEU A 154 -8.54 14.74 -18.06
C LEU A 154 -10.02 14.72 -18.47
N GLY A 155 -10.83 14.01 -17.72
CA GLY A 155 -12.27 13.95 -17.95
C GLY A 155 -12.94 15.32 -17.84
N PRO A 156 -14.15 15.47 -18.40
CA PRO A 156 -14.87 16.75 -18.42
C PRO A 156 -15.00 17.36 -17.02
N GLY A 157 -14.60 18.64 -16.88
CA GLY A 157 -14.70 19.42 -15.64
C GLY A 157 -13.71 19.02 -14.53
N VAL A 158 -12.87 17.99 -14.75
CA VAL A 158 -11.92 17.52 -13.72
C VAL A 158 -10.85 18.55 -13.42
N ALA A 159 -10.31 19.22 -14.45
CA ALA A 159 -9.27 20.22 -14.27
C ALA A 159 -9.73 21.41 -13.40
N GLU A 160 -10.98 21.85 -13.57
CA GLU A 160 -11.62 22.91 -12.77
C GLU A 160 -11.81 22.43 -11.33
N ALA A 161 -12.37 21.23 -11.17
CA ALA A 161 -12.60 20.65 -9.84
C ALA A 161 -11.30 20.40 -9.08
N LEU A 162 -10.22 20.04 -9.77
CA LEU A 162 -8.89 19.89 -9.14
C LEU A 162 -8.35 21.25 -8.65
N ARG A 163 -8.45 22.30 -9.46
CA ARG A 163 -7.99 23.64 -9.04
C ARG A 163 -8.77 24.15 -7.81
N GLU A 164 -10.06 23.84 -7.75
CA GLU A 164 -10.92 24.24 -6.65
C GLU A 164 -10.62 23.45 -5.36
N LEU A 165 -10.57 22.12 -5.44
CA LEU A 165 -10.46 21.24 -4.28
C LEU A 165 -9.01 21.04 -3.82
N TYR A 166 -8.07 21.08 -4.76
CA TYR A 166 -6.67 20.70 -4.55
C TYR A 166 -5.74 21.65 -5.36
N PRO A 167 -5.60 22.92 -4.98
CA PRO A 167 -4.78 23.89 -5.75
C PRO A 167 -3.30 23.48 -5.84
N GLY A 168 -2.83 22.59 -4.96
CA GLY A 168 -1.48 22.01 -4.98
C GLY A 168 -1.40 20.61 -5.57
N ASP A 169 -2.41 20.16 -6.36
CA ASP A 169 -2.44 18.80 -6.92
C ASP A 169 -1.21 18.46 -7.76
N GLN A 170 -0.54 17.35 -7.39
CA GLN A 170 0.60 16.78 -8.12
C GLN A 170 0.25 15.43 -8.75
N ALA A 171 -0.98 14.96 -8.62
CA ALA A 171 -1.38 13.60 -8.96
C ALA A 171 -2.02 13.48 -10.34
N THR A 172 -1.46 14.17 -11.34
CA THR A 172 -1.82 14.03 -12.76
C THR A 172 -0.61 13.58 -13.60
N GLY A 173 -0.80 13.29 -14.89
CA GLY A 173 0.29 12.85 -15.78
C GLY A 173 0.76 11.41 -15.51
N TYR A 174 -0.12 10.55 -15.05
CA TYR A 174 0.13 9.12 -14.92
C TYR A 174 -0.26 8.36 -16.20
N SER A 175 0.35 7.19 -16.37
CA SER A 175 0.03 6.18 -17.37
C SER A 175 -0.49 4.90 -16.71
N LEU A 176 -1.09 4.00 -17.51
CA LEU A 176 -1.47 2.67 -17.01
C LEU A 176 -0.25 1.92 -16.46
N GLY A 177 -0.45 1.28 -15.32
CA GLY A 177 0.59 0.55 -14.60
C GLY A 177 1.45 1.43 -13.69
N ASP A 178 1.30 2.75 -13.70
CA ASP A 178 2.08 3.63 -12.81
C ASP A 178 1.70 3.45 -11.34
N LEU A 179 2.70 3.59 -10.47
CA LEU A 179 2.51 3.63 -9.02
C LEU A 179 1.85 4.95 -8.63
N ARG A 180 0.59 4.89 -8.22
CA ARG A 180 -0.18 6.07 -7.76
C ARG A 180 0.09 6.42 -6.31
N GLY A 181 0.44 5.43 -5.51
CA GLY A 181 0.66 5.55 -4.08
C GLY A 181 0.50 4.21 -3.37
N ALA A 182 0.11 4.24 -2.10
CA ALA A 182 -0.10 3.04 -1.31
C ALA A 182 -1.24 3.19 -0.29
N ILE A 183 -1.80 2.05 0.15
CA ILE A 183 -2.44 1.94 1.45
C ILE A 183 -1.36 1.64 2.47
N SER A 184 -1.32 2.41 3.54
CA SER A 184 -0.41 2.23 4.67
C SER A 184 -1.21 1.92 5.93
N VAL A 185 -0.81 0.87 6.64
CA VAL A 185 -1.38 0.44 7.92
C VAL A 185 -0.26 0.38 8.95
N ARG A 186 -0.47 1.01 10.10
CA ARG A 186 0.41 0.93 11.26
C ARG A 186 -0.37 0.36 12.44
N ILE A 187 0.13 -0.73 13.01
CA ILE A 187 -0.46 -1.40 14.17
C ILE A 187 0.54 -1.32 15.33
N PRO A 188 0.21 -0.65 16.44
CA PRO A 188 1.05 -0.71 17.64
C PRO A 188 1.10 -2.14 18.14
N LEU A 189 2.30 -2.66 18.35
CA LEU A 189 2.49 -3.94 19.00
C LEU A 189 2.61 -3.67 20.51
N GLY A 190 1.67 -4.18 21.29
CA GLY A 190 1.72 -4.07 22.75
C GLY A 190 3.03 -4.62 23.26
N ALA A 191 3.62 -4.01 24.30
CA ALA A 191 4.66 -4.66 25.05
C ALA A 191 4.10 -6.00 25.52
N SER A 192 4.74 -7.10 25.14
CA SER A 192 4.41 -8.42 25.65
C SER A 192 4.35 -8.34 27.18
N ARG A 193 3.16 -8.54 27.77
CA ARG A 193 2.98 -8.56 29.22
C ARG A 193 3.63 -9.81 29.79
#